data_6a31f565d7b2558dda5d5429032d91cc
#
_entry.id   6a31f565d7b2558dda5d5429032d91cc
#
_cell.length_a   1.000
_cell.length_b   1.000
_cell.length_c   1.000
_cell.angle_alpha   90.00
_cell.angle_beta   90.00
_cell.angle_gamma   90.00
#
_symmetry.space_group_name_H-M   'P 1'
#
loop_
_entity.id
_entity.type
_entity.pdbx_description
1 polymer ?
#
loop_
_entity_poly.entity_id
_entity_poly.type
_entity_poly.pdbx_seq_one_letter_code
_entity_poly.pdbx_strand_id
1 'polypeptide(L)'
;MMSAVGTYAQTPEYLPTWQEGYLDIHTIATGRGDAALIVMPDGTTMMIDAGDNAKAKDTQHPDASKMPGEWQAIYIKHFLSQLPDKENLDYAMVTHLHNDHIGTAKDMIPGEHGFGLSGITQVGSLIHFNTFVDRGFPDYDFPSREKVLAADKGFMEDYMKFVNYSAANGTDAQKFQVGSNSQFAMVNDPKKYAKSFEIRNLCANGEVWTGKGKKSVKMYSGDPLLFDENMNSCAIRLRYGKFSYYNGGDLSGGNWPLYKSQERDFETPVAKVCGKVTVMKANHHGYFDTCNAFFMQTLSPKVIIIDARSENHPVASTMTRITDPQVWRGDRDYYITVDQSREKLGEKLWSNFKPWGHIVIRVYPGGNSYQIFVLDADTTDYRVKYKSEIVTL
;
A
#
# COMPACT_ATOMS: atom_id res chain seq x y z
N MET A 1 -26.72 46.56 21.04
CA MET A 1 -25.55 45.79 21.49
C MET A 1 -25.42 44.54 20.64
N MET A 2 -24.54 44.52 19.65
CA MET A 2 -24.23 43.33 18.88
C MET A 2 -23.25 42.49 19.67
N SER A 3 -23.66 41.30 20.08
CA SER A 3 -22.79 40.29 20.71
C SER A 3 -21.88 39.70 19.62
N ALA A 4 -20.61 40.00 19.71
CA ALA A 4 -19.58 39.33 18.90
C ALA A 4 -19.48 37.88 19.37
N VAL A 5 -20.01 36.95 18.58
CA VAL A 5 -19.74 35.52 18.77
C VAL A 5 -18.32 35.29 18.27
N GLY A 6 -17.38 35.25 19.20
CA GLY A 6 -16.00 34.85 18.93
C GLY A 6 -15.99 33.37 18.52
N THR A 7 -15.67 33.09 17.27
CA THR A 7 -15.28 31.73 16.83
C THR A 7 -13.93 31.43 17.46
N TYR A 8 -13.95 30.65 18.53
CA TYR A 8 -12.72 30.03 19.04
C TYR A 8 -12.22 29.07 17.96
N ALA A 9 -11.07 29.35 17.36
CA ALA A 9 -10.37 28.38 16.52
C ALA A 9 -10.10 27.16 17.41
N GLN A 10 -10.64 26.00 17.05
CA GLN A 10 -10.29 24.75 17.72
C GLN A 10 -8.77 24.55 17.62
N THR A 11 -8.13 24.22 18.74
CA THR A 11 -6.70 23.86 18.75
C THR A 11 -6.48 22.71 17.78
N PRO A 12 -5.51 22.78 16.86
CA PRO A 12 -5.21 21.69 15.96
C PRO A 12 -4.97 20.38 16.71
N GLU A 13 -5.61 19.31 16.29
CA GLU A 13 -5.36 17.97 16.82
C GLU A 13 -4.34 17.26 15.93
N TYR A 14 -3.39 16.56 16.54
CA TYR A 14 -2.37 15.77 15.86
C TYR A 14 -2.48 14.30 16.23
N LEU A 15 -1.96 13.41 15.36
CA LEU A 15 -1.84 12.00 15.71
C LEU A 15 -0.95 11.87 16.96
N PRO A 16 -1.42 11.24 18.04
CA PRO A 16 -0.57 11.02 19.22
C PRO A 16 0.69 10.25 18.85
N THR A 17 1.82 10.60 19.44
CA THR A 17 3.11 9.93 19.20
C THR A 17 2.98 8.42 19.38
N TRP A 18 3.61 7.66 18.47
CA TRP A 18 3.66 6.20 18.55
C TRP A 18 4.34 5.77 19.89
N GLN A 19 3.85 4.68 20.42
CA GLN A 19 4.41 4.06 21.63
C GLN A 19 4.55 2.55 21.40
N GLU A 20 5.48 1.92 22.08
CA GLU A 20 5.68 0.47 22.00
C GLU A 20 4.37 -0.28 22.28
N GLY A 21 4.09 -1.28 21.43
CA GLY A 21 2.86 -2.04 21.44
C GLY A 21 1.80 -1.51 20.47
N TYR A 22 1.89 -0.27 19.99
CA TYR A 22 1.03 0.19 18.90
C TYR A 22 1.51 -0.35 17.55
N LEU A 23 0.56 -0.71 16.69
CA LEU A 23 0.81 -0.92 15.27
C LEU A 23 0.17 0.24 14.51
N ASP A 24 0.97 1.02 13.81
CA ASP A 24 0.46 2.06 12.90
C ASP A 24 0.65 1.63 11.45
N ILE A 25 -0.41 1.76 10.66
CA ILE A 25 -0.39 1.53 9.22
C ILE A 25 -0.85 2.82 8.54
N HIS A 26 0.06 3.48 7.84
CA HIS A 26 -0.18 4.71 7.13
C HIS A 26 -0.34 4.45 5.65
N THR A 27 -1.37 5.00 5.01
CA THR A 27 -1.47 5.14 3.56
C THR A 27 -1.21 6.59 3.21
N ILE A 28 -0.18 6.85 2.40
CA ILE A 28 0.37 8.19 2.18
C ILE A 28 -0.27 8.83 0.94
N ALA A 29 -1.05 9.87 1.14
CA ALA A 29 -1.77 10.57 0.08
C ALA A 29 -0.85 11.57 -0.65
N THR A 30 -0.24 11.17 -1.75
CA THR A 30 0.47 12.10 -2.65
C THR A 30 -0.31 12.39 -3.93
N GLY A 31 -1.37 11.63 -4.22
CA GLY A 31 -2.13 11.72 -5.48
C GLY A 31 -1.36 11.21 -6.70
N ARG A 32 -0.19 10.60 -6.51
CA ARG A 32 0.71 10.17 -7.59
C ARG A 32 0.96 8.67 -7.64
N GLY A 33 0.49 7.91 -6.68
CA GLY A 33 0.66 6.46 -6.62
C GLY A 33 0.61 5.95 -5.19
N ASP A 34 0.74 4.64 -5.05
CA ASP A 34 0.71 3.94 -3.78
C ASP A 34 1.98 4.22 -2.97
N ALA A 35 1.79 4.48 -1.70
CA ALA A 35 2.85 4.50 -0.71
C ALA A 35 2.26 4.23 0.68
N ALA A 36 2.88 3.35 1.43
CA ALA A 36 2.48 3.06 2.80
C ALA A 36 3.67 2.97 3.74
N LEU A 37 3.49 3.37 5.00
CA LEU A 37 4.44 3.17 6.09
C LEU A 37 3.77 2.34 7.18
N ILE A 38 4.44 1.29 7.65
CA ILE A 38 4.01 0.46 8.78
C ILE A 38 5.03 0.62 9.89
N VAL A 39 4.57 0.99 11.09
CA VAL A 39 5.35 0.96 12.32
C VAL A 39 4.82 -0.19 13.16
N MET A 40 5.60 -1.26 13.27
CA MET A 40 5.22 -2.49 13.99
C MET A 40 5.27 -2.30 15.51
N PRO A 41 4.66 -3.18 16.31
CA PRO A 41 4.55 -3.02 17.75
C PRO A 41 5.86 -2.89 18.53
N ASP A 42 6.98 -3.31 17.97
CA ASP A 42 8.32 -3.16 18.57
C ASP A 42 9.11 -1.98 17.97
N GLY A 43 8.49 -1.15 17.14
CA GLY A 43 9.14 -0.05 16.44
C GLY A 43 9.89 -0.47 15.16
N THR A 44 9.78 -1.72 14.72
CA THR A 44 10.25 -2.14 13.38
C THR A 44 9.43 -1.42 12.31
N THR A 45 10.09 -0.93 11.28
CA THR A 45 9.50 -0.10 10.23
C THR A 45 9.51 -0.77 8.88
N MET A 46 8.43 -0.59 8.11
CA MET A 46 8.32 -1.14 6.77
C MET A 46 7.62 -0.13 5.85
N MET A 47 8.21 0.13 4.70
CA MET A 47 7.57 0.85 3.61
C MET A 47 7.03 -0.14 2.59
N ILE A 48 5.87 0.16 1.99
CA ILE A 48 5.32 -0.58 0.85
C ILE A 48 5.06 0.42 -0.26
N ASP A 49 5.70 0.23 -1.38
CA ASP A 49 5.66 1.05 -2.60
C ASP A 49 6.05 2.52 -2.39
N ALA A 50 6.43 3.17 -3.47
CA ALA A 50 6.62 4.61 -3.58
C ALA A 50 6.36 5.03 -5.02
N GLY A 51 5.10 5.17 -5.36
CA GLY A 51 4.67 5.47 -6.72
C GLY A 51 4.90 6.92 -7.13
N ASP A 52 5.09 7.10 -8.44
CA ASP A 52 5.10 8.40 -9.09
C ASP A 52 4.45 8.32 -10.48
N ASN A 53 3.18 8.64 -10.56
CA ASN A 53 2.47 8.71 -11.85
C ASN A 53 2.49 10.13 -12.42
N ALA A 54 3.34 10.38 -13.39
CA ALA A 54 3.53 11.68 -14.02
C ALA A 54 2.29 12.34 -14.64
N LYS A 55 1.20 11.60 -14.84
CA LYS A 55 -0.04 12.14 -15.45
C LYS A 55 -0.86 13.05 -14.52
N ALA A 56 -0.56 13.07 -13.25
CA ALA A 56 -1.39 13.71 -12.23
C ALA A 56 -0.69 14.86 -11.48
N LYS A 57 0.15 15.66 -12.15
CA LYS A 57 0.90 16.75 -11.50
C LYS A 57 0.01 17.78 -10.80
N ASP A 58 -1.11 18.15 -11.43
CA ASP A 58 -2.01 19.18 -10.90
C ASP A 58 -2.80 18.72 -9.68
N THR A 59 -2.73 17.44 -9.36
CA THR A 59 -3.44 16.81 -8.25
C THR A 59 -2.49 16.23 -7.19
N GLN A 60 -1.23 16.64 -7.23
CA GLN A 60 -0.22 16.21 -6.26
C GLN A 60 -0.39 16.92 -4.92
N HIS A 61 -0.23 16.18 -3.82
CA HIS A 61 -0.28 16.71 -2.45
C HIS A 61 1.09 16.60 -1.77
N PRO A 62 1.41 17.59 -0.91
CA PRO A 62 0.65 18.82 -0.61
C PRO A 62 0.63 19.82 -1.76
N ASP A 63 1.64 19.79 -2.65
CA ASP A 63 1.80 20.68 -3.81
C ASP A 63 2.84 20.13 -4.80
N ALA A 64 3.08 20.83 -5.89
CA ALA A 64 4.03 20.45 -6.93
C ALA A 64 5.45 21.04 -6.74
N SER A 65 5.80 21.56 -5.55
CA SER A 65 7.13 22.16 -5.29
C SER A 65 8.25 21.13 -5.17
N LYS A 66 7.88 19.87 -4.89
CA LYS A 66 8.79 18.72 -4.79
C LYS A 66 8.27 17.55 -5.59
N MET A 67 9.16 16.59 -5.85
CA MET A 67 8.77 15.32 -6.44
C MET A 67 7.97 14.46 -5.44
N PRO A 68 7.10 13.54 -5.91
CA PRO A 68 6.34 12.66 -5.02
C PRO A 68 7.20 11.87 -4.04
N GLY A 69 8.34 11.33 -4.49
CA GLY A 69 9.27 10.61 -3.63
C GLY A 69 9.89 11.47 -2.53
N GLU A 70 10.09 12.78 -2.77
CA GLU A 70 10.53 13.71 -1.70
C GLU A 70 9.42 13.90 -0.66
N TRP A 71 8.17 14.10 -1.09
CA TRP A 71 7.03 14.22 -0.18
C TRP A 71 6.80 12.96 0.64
N GLN A 72 6.93 11.78 0.01
CA GLN A 72 6.87 10.49 0.70
C GLN A 72 8.00 10.38 1.74
N ALA A 73 9.23 10.76 1.39
CA ALA A 73 10.37 10.75 2.31
C ALA A 73 10.20 11.73 3.48
N ILE A 74 9.66 12.95 3.22
CA ILE A 74 9.35 13.93 4.27
C ILE A 74 8.32 13.38 5.25
N TYR A 75 7.23 12.78 4.73
CA TYR A 75 6.22 12.14 5.55
C TYR A 75 6.81 11.02 6.41
N ILE A 76 7.55 10.11 5.79
CA ILE A 76 8.18 8.99 6.48
C ILE A 76 9.13 9.49 7.57
N LYS A 77 10.03 10.43 7.26
CA LYS A 77 10.97 11.01 8.24
C LYS A 77 10.26 11.67 9.42
N HIS A 78 9.13 12.34 9.18
CA HIS A 78 8.33 12.92 10.26
C HIS A 78 7.90 11.86 11.28
N PHE A 79 7.44 10.68 10.83
CA PHE A 79 7.02 9.62 11.74
C PHE A 79 8.19 8.79 12.27
N LEU A 80 9.26 8.59 11.50
CA LEU A 80 10.49 7.96 12.00
C LEU A 80 11.12 8.76 13.14
N SER A 81 11.10 10.11 13.06
CA SER A 81 11.66 10.97 14.12
C SER A 81 10.95 10.83 15.47
N GLN A 82 9.77 10.22 15.51
CA GLN A 82 9.04 9.90 16.74
C GLN A 82 9.48 8.58 17.39
N LEU A 83 10.29 7.78 16.67
CA LEU A 83 10.80 6.50 17.15
C LEU A 83 12.22 6.67 17.70
N PRO A 84 12.59 5.95 18.77
CA PRO A 84 13.96 6.00 19.31
C PRO A 84 15.01 5.59 18.27
N ASP A 85 16.00 6.45 18.05
CA ASP A 85 17.20 6.18 17.22
C ASP A 85 16.90 5.62 15.80
N LYS A 86 15.81 6.07 15.18
CA LYS A 86 15.39 5.61 13.83
C LYS A 86 15.68 6.66 12.76
N GLU A 87 16.68 6.37 11.92
CA GLU A 87 16.98 7.15 10.71
C GLU A 87 16.70 6.36 9.43
N ASN A 88 16.72 5.02 9.51
CA ASN A 88 16.56 4.08 8.39
C ASN A 88 15.22 3.37 8.46
N LEU A 89 14.75 2.87 7.32
CA LEU A 89 13.68 1.88 7.25
C LEU A 89 14.25 0.46 7.39
N ASP A 90 13.66 -0.36 8.25
CA ASP A 90 14.07 -1.76 8.39
C ASP A 90 13.75 -2.56 7.14
N TYR A 91 12.58 -2.26 6.52
CA TYR A 91 12.13 -2.90 5.29
C TYR A 91 11.60 -1.88 4.30
N ALA A 92 11.87 -2.11 3.02
CA ALA A 92 11.11 -1.57 1.91
C ALA A 92 10.64 -2.72 1.02
N MET A 93 9.35 -2.76 0.69
CA MET A 93 8.77 -3.75 -0.22
C MET A 93 8.16 -3.05 -1.42
N VAL A 94 8.44 -3.54 -2.62
CA VAL A 94 7.75 -3.16 -3.85
C VAL A 94 6.80 -4.28 -4.23
N THR A 95 5.51 -3.92 -4.41
CA THR A 95 4.48 -4.91 -4.74
C THR A 95 4.61 -5.39 -6.18
N HIS A 96 4.77 -4.48 -7.14
CA HIS A 96 4.98 -4.76 -8.55
C HIS A 96 5.62 -3.55 -9.27
N LEU A 97 5.90 -3.68 -10.57
CA LEU A 97 6.83 -2.79 -11.27
C LEU A 97 6.16 -1.71 -12.13
N HIS A 98 4.89 -1.33 -11.87
CA HIS A 98 4.27 -0.18 -12.50
C HIS A 98 4.70 1.15 -11.88
N ASN A 99 4.62 2.22 -12.65
CA ASN A 99 5.10 3.55 -12.27
C ASN A 99 4.45 4.11 -10.99
N ASP A 100 3.19 3.84 -10.79
CA ASP A 100 2.44 4.25 -9.60
C ASP A 100 2.76 3.42 -8.34
N HIS A 101 3.76 2.53 -8.43
CA HIS A 101 4.33 1.77 -7.32
C HIS A 101 5.83 1.94 -7.17
N ILE A 102 6.57 2.22 -8.27
CA ILE A 102 8.04 2.34 -8.22
C ILE A 102 8.59 3.69 -8.66
N GLY A 103 7.85 4.49 -9.43
CA GLY A 103 8.31 5.70 -10.08
C GLY A 103 8.32 5.59 -11.60
N THR A 104 8.68 6.67 -12.29
CA THR A 104 8.57 6.80 -13.75
C THR A 104 9.76 7.52 -14.37
N ALA A 105 10.08 7.17 -15.64
CA ALA A 105 11.10 7.88 -16.42
C ALA A 105 10.65 9.31 -16.81
N LYS A 106 9.36 9.58 -16.85
CA LYS A 106 8.83 10.82 -17.46
C LYS A 106 9.25 12.10 -16.73
N ASP A 107 9.28 12.05 -15.40
CA ASP A 107 9.64 13.18 -14.54
C ASP A 107 10.90 12.89 -13.72
N MET A 108 11.61 11.81 -14.06
CA MET A 108 12.83 11.39 -13.42
C MET A 108 13.91 12.48 -13.48
N ILE A 109 14.55 12.73 -12.36
CA ILE A 109 15.70 13.64 -12.27
C ILE A 109 17.01 12.84 -12.17
N PRO A 110 18.16 13.37 -12.64
CA PRO A 110 19.45 12.69 -12.48
C PRO A 110 19.82 12.48 -11.03
N GLY A 111 20.25 11.25 -10.68
CA GLY A 111 20.85 10.93 -9.39
C GLY A 111 22.36 10.87 -9.45
N GLU A 112 23.02 10.96 -8.28
CA GLU A 112 24.49 10.99 -8.17
C GLU A 112 25.16 9.63 -8.46
N HIS A 113 24.40 8.53 -8.37
CA HIS A 113 24.95 7.15 -8.42
C HIS A 113 24.67 6.43 -9.75
N GLY A 114 24.41 7.18 -10.82
CA GLY A 114 24.23 6.62 -12.18
C GLY A 114 22.88 6.00 -12.47
N PHE A 115 21.87 6.31 -11.67
CA PHE A 115 20.46 6.02 -11.92
C PHE A 115 19.60 7.26 -11.68
N GLY A 116 18.47 7.32 -12.34
CA GLY A 116 17.50 8.41 -12.16
C GLY A 116 16.68 8.27 -10.89
N LEU A 117 16.22 9.41 -10.37
CA LEU A 117 15.42 9.51 -9.15
C LEU A 117 13.96 9.78 -9.49
N SER A 118 13.08 8.87 -9.10
CA SER A 118 11.63 9.00 -9.12
C SER A 118 11.05 7.94 -8.17
N GLY A 119 9.97 8.24 -7.47
CA GLY A 119 9.32 7.27 -6.60
C GLY A 119 10.29 6.58 -5.62
N ILE A 120 10.36 5.24 -5.69
CA ILE A 120 11.16 4.43 -4.75
C ILE A 120 12.66 4.71 -4.82
N THR A 121 13.22 5.02 -6.01
CA THR A 121 14.64 5.35 -6.12
C THR A 121 14.96 6.69 -5.45
N GLN A 122 14.00 7.63 -5.48
CA GLN A 122 14.14 8.91 -4.80
C GLN A 122 13.98 8.77 -3.28
N VAL A 123 13.00 8.00 -2.80
CA VAL A 123 12.88 7.72 -1.36
C VAL A 123 14.15 7.02 -0.86
N GLY A 124 14.66 6.01 -1.56
CA GLY A 124 15.86 5.27 -1.18
C GLY A 124 17.17 6.07 -1.26
N SER A 125 17.18 7.18 -2.02
CA SER A 125 18.31 8.12 -1.98
C SER A 125 18.28 9.05 -0.75
N LEU A 126 17.12 9.17 -0.10
CA LEU A 126 16.89 10.06 1.06
C LEU A 126 16.80 9.31 2.38
N ILE A 127 16.44 8.03 2.36
CA ILE A 127 16.28 7.14 3.53
C ILE A 127 16.87 5.77 3.17
N HIS A 128 17.85 5.31 3.93
CA HIS A 128 18.42 3.99 3.72
C HIS A 128 17.42 2.88 4.06
N PHE A 129 17.37 1.81 3.24
CA PHE A 129 16.61 0.60 3.49
C PHE A 129 17.54 -0.50 3.99
N ASN A 130 17.34 -1.02 5.20
CA ASN A 130 18.14 -2.13 5.71
C ASN A 130 17.88 -3.42 4.91
N THR A 131 16.61 -3.69 4.57
CA THR A 131 16.20 -4.80 3.69
C THR A 131 15.29 -4.26 2.59
N PHE A 132 15.57 -4.63 1.35
CA PHE A 132 14.73 -4.30 0.20
C PHE A 132 14.18 -5.58 -0.43
N VAL A 133 12.86 -5.63 -0.64
CA VAL A 133 12.18 -6.83 -1.16
C VAL A 133 11.33 -6.45 -2.36
N ASP A 134 11.54 -7.12 -3.48
CA ASP A 134 10.66 -7.04 -4.64
C ASP A 134 10.39 -8.41 -5.27
N ARG A 135 9.58 -8.43 -6.31
CA ARG A 135 9.22 -9.66 -7.01
C ARG A 135 10.30 -10.22 -7.96
N GLY A 136 11.31 -9.41 -8.33
CA GLY A 136 12.19 -9.70 -9.46
C GLY A 136 13.64 -9.95 -9.13
N PHE A 137 14.15 -9.43 -8.01
CA PHE A 137 15.58 -9.54 -7.64
C PHE A 137 16.05 -11.00 -7.56
N PRO A 138 17.28 -11.33 -7.96
CA PRO A 138 18.26 -10.46 -8.64
C PRO A 138 18.08 -10.44 -10.18
N ASP A 139 17.35 -11.38 -10.75
CA ASP A 139 17.42 -11.69 -12.19
C ASP A 139 16.48 -10.82 -13.05
N TYR A 140 15.33 -10.42 -12.51
CA TYR A 140 14.29 -9.65 -13.21
C TYR A 140 13.92 -10.26 -14.58
N ASP A 141 13.68 -11.58 -14.61
CA ASP A 141 13.46 -12.38 -15.81
C ASP A 141 12.08 -13.03 -15.89
N PHE A 142 11.22 -12.81 -14.90
CA PHE A 142 9.87 -13.37 -14.88
C PHE A 142 8.80 -12.36 -15.35
N PRO A 143 7.94 -12.71 -16.33
CA PRO A 143 7.90 -13.94 -17.10
C PRO A 143 8.97 -13.99 -18.19
N SER A 144 9.53 -12.84 -18.58
CA SER A 144 10.70 -12.64 -19.41
C SER A 144 11.34 -11.28 -19.13
N ARG A 145 12.63 -11.14 -19.41
CA ARG A 145 13.35 -9.85 -19.28
C ARG A 145 12.68 -8.74 -20.08
N GLU A 146 12.19 -9.03 -21.27
CA GLU A 146 11.50 -8.08 -22.14
C GLU A 146 10.22 -7.54 -21.46
N LYS A 147 9.41 -8.43 -20.85
CA LYS A 147 8.19 -8.03 -20.15
C LYS A 147 8.48 -7.18 -18.93
N VAL A 148 9.53 -7.49 -18.18
CA VAL A 148 9.96 -6.69 -17.04
C VAL A 148 10.39 -5.30 -17.49
N LEU A 149 11.21 -5.18 -18.53
CA LEU A 149 11.63 -3.87 -19.06
C LEU A 149 10.46 -3.06 -19.65
N ALA A 150 9.40 -3.73 -20.08
CA ALA A 150 8.20 -3.09 -20.60
C ALA A 150 7.22 -2.61 -19.51
N ALA A 151 7.38 -3.00 -18.25
CA ALA A 151 6.51 -2.61 -17.14
C ALA A 151 6.49 -1.09 -16.91
N ASP A 152 7.68 -0.46 -16.92
CA ASP A 152 7.82 1.01 -17.09
C ASP A 152 9.01 1.30 -18.01
N LYS A 153 8.70 1.54 -19.27
CA LYS A 153 9.71 1.72 -20.32
C LYS A 153 10.57 2.97 -20.04
N GLY A 154 11.87 2.74 -19.89
CA GLY A 154 12.87 3.77 -19.62
C GLY A 154 13.19 3.98 -18.14
N PHE A 155 12.38 3.47 -17.20
CA PHE A 155 12.66 3.55 -15.78
C PHE A 155 13.21 2.23 -15.20
N MET A 156 12.80 1.09 -15.73
CA MET A 156 13.20 -0.22 -15.19
C MET A 156 14.71 -0.45 -15.12
N GLU A 157 15.48 0.10 -16.06
CA GLU A 157 16.95 0.00 -16.01
C GLU A 157 17.53 0.79 -14.83
N ASP A 158 17.00 1.99 -14.59
CA ASP A 158 17.43 2.83 -13.46
C ASP A 158 16.99 2.24 -12.12
N TYR A 159 15.78 1.69 -12.08
CA TYR A 159 15.29 0.93 -10.91
C TYR A 159 16.22 -0.23 -10.55
N MET A 160 16.61 -1.07 -11.53
CA MET A 160 17.54 -2.18 -11.30
C MET A 160 18.94 -1.72 -10.90
N LYS A 161 19.45 -0.61 -11.49
CA LYS A 161 20.71 0.00 -11.05
C LYS A 161 20.64 0.46 -9.60
N PHE A 162 19.51 1.10 -9.22
CA PHE A 162 19.27 1.51 -7.83
C PHE A 162 19.29 0.31 -6.87
N VAL A 163 18.58 -0.79 -7.19
CA VAL A 163 18.55 -1.98 -6.32
C VAL A 163 19.94 -2.59 -6.18
N ASN A 164 20.68 -2.72 -7.30
CA ASN A 164 22.05 -3.24 -7.28
C ASN A 164 23.02 -2.31 -6.51
N TYR A 165 22.89 -0.99 -6.67
CA TYR A 165 23.66 -0.02 -5.91
C TYR A 165 23.36 -0.14 -4.41
N SER A 166 22.11 -0.21 -4.03
CA SER A 166 21.67 -0.36 -2.63
C SER A 166 22.24 -1.66 -2.03
N ALA A 167 22.15 -2.78 -2.76
CA ALA A 167 22.70 -4.06 -2.33
C ALA A 167 24.22 -4.00 -2.12
N ALA A 168 24.96 -3.29 -3.01
CA ALA A 168 26.39 -3.09 -2.86
C ALA A 168 26.77 -2.14 -1.71
N ASN A 169 25.80 -1.36 -1.19
CA ASN A 169 26.01 -0.36 -0.15
C ASN A 169 25.25 -0.67 1.15
N GLY A 170 25.07 -1.95 1.47
CA GLY A 170 24.62 -2.42 2.78
C GLY A 170 23.14 -2.76 2.91
N THR A 171 22.34 -2.63 1.85
CA THR A 171 20.95 -3.11 1.82
C THR A 171 20.91 -4.62 1.54
N ASP A 172 20.19 -5.40 2.36
CA ASP A 172 19.89 -6.80 2.08
C ASP A 172 18.76 -6.90 1.05
N ALA A 173 19.12 -6.93 -0.24
CA ALA A 173 18.15 -7.04 -1.33
C ALA A 173 17.69 -8.49 -1.53
N GLN A 174 16.39 -8.73 -1.52
CA GLN A 174 15.79 -10.06 -1.55
C GLN A 174 14.64 -10.14 -2.57
N LYS A 175 14.45 -11.34 -3.13
CA LYS A 175 13.21 -11.68 -3.83
C LYS A 175 12.10 -12.00 -2.83
N PHE A 176 10.88 -11.54 -3.12
CA PHE A 176 9.71 -11.87 -2.32
C PHE A 176 9.46 -13.39 -2.28
N GLN A 177 9.35 -13.95 -1.09
CA GLN A 177 9.23 -15.38 -0.84
C GLN A 177 7.79 -15.75 -0.50
N VAL A 178 7.04 -16.25 -1.47
CA VAL A 178 5.65 -16.71 -1.27
C VAL A 178 5.59 -17.78 -0.18
N GLY A 179 4.63 -17.64 0.73
CA GLY A 179 4.44 -18.56 1.88
C GLY A 179 5.33 -18.27 3.08
N SER A 180 6.29 -17.34 2.98
CA SER A 180 7.13 -16.95 4.13
C SER A 180 6.30 -16.21 5.19
N ASN A 181 6.64 -16.40 6.46
CA ASN A 181 6.18 -15.60 7.60
C ASN A 181 7.34 -15.09 8.44
N SER A 182 8.54 -15.14 7.88
CA SER A 182 9.77 -14.68 8.53
C SER A 182 10.57 -13.69 7.69
N GLN A 183 10.12 -13.36 6.48
CA GLN A 183 10.80 -12.40 5.63
C GLN A 183 10.65 -10.96 6.16
N PHE A 184 9.49 -10.63 6.71
CA PHE A 184 9.21 -9.35 7.35
C PHE A 184 9.00 -9.54 8.86
N ALA A 185 10.04 -10.03 9.54
CA ALA A 185 9.99 -10.22 10.97
C ALA A 185 10.27 -8.90 11.72
N MET A 186 9.76 -8.77 12.92
CA MET A 186 10.18 -7.71 13.83
C MET A 186 11.68 -7.84 14.13
N VAL A 187 12.40 -6.73 14.17
CA VAL A 187 13.86 -6.73 14.36
C VAL A 187 14.30 -6.23 15.72
N ASN A 188 13.46 -5.43 16.44
CA ASN A 188 13.84 -4.86 17.72
C ASN A 188 13.52 -5.81 18.90
N ASP A 189 12.30 -6.39 18.93
CA ASP A 189 11.93 -7.40 19.95
C ASP A 189 11.03 -8.52 19.38
N PRO A 190 11.58 -9.36 18.48
CA PRO A 190 10.80 -10.40 17.83
C PRO A 190 10.22 -11.45 18.82
N LYS A 191 10.88 -11.66 19.96
CA LYS A 191 10.43 -12.67 20.94
C LYS A 191 9.17 -12.24 21.67
N LYS A 192 9.06 -10.96 22.02
CA LYS A 192 7.92 -10.39 22.75
C LYS A 192 6.61 -10.59 21.98
N TYR A 193 6.65 -10.43 20.67
CA TYR A 193 5.48 -10.45 19.80
C TYR A 193 5.31 -11.73 18.97
N ALA A 194 6.18 -12.72 19.12
CA ALA A 194 6.23 -13.94 18.30
C ALA A 194 4.90 -14.72 18.23
N LYS A 195 4.05 -14.62 19.28
CA LYS A 195 2.74 -15.31 19.32
C LYS A 195 1.58 -14.44 18.82
N SER A 196 1.76 -13.11 18.79
CA SER A 196 0.69 -12.15 18.52
C SER A 196 0.81 -11.45 17.18
N PHE A 197 2.00 -11.41 16.58
CA PHE A 197 2.25 -10.71 15.32
C PHE A 197 2.80 -11.62 14.23
N GLU A 198 2.31 -11.47 13.00
CA GLU A 198 2.80 -12.18 11.81
C GLU A 198 2.53 -11.34 10.55
N ILE A 199 3.53 -11.25 9.66
CA ILE A 199 3.32 -10.91 8.27
C ILE A 199 3.50 -12.17 7.43
N ARG A 200 2.46 -12.56 6.69
CA ARG A 200 2.43 -13.72 5.81
C ARG A 200 2.43 -13.28 4.35
N ASN A 201 3.40 -13.76 3.60
CA ASN A 201 3.48 -13.58 2.15
C ASN A 201 2.49 -14.53 1.46
N LEU A 202 1.53 -13.97 0.71
CA LEU A 202 0.42 -14.75 0.15
C LEU A 202 0.60 -15.11 -1.31
N CYS A 203 1.10 -14.16 -2.12
CA CYS A 203 1.15 -14.27 -3.58
C CYS A 203 2.27 -13.41 -4.14
N ALA A 204 2.91 -13.86 -5.22
CA ALA A 204 3.75 -13.07 -6.12
C ALA A 204 4.05 -13.88 -7.40
N ASN A 205 4.31 -13.20 -8.53
CA ASN A 205 4.75 -13.84 -9.78
C ASN A 205 3.88 -15.02 -10.22
N GLY A 206 2.56 -14.91 -10.07
CA GLY A 206 1.66 -15.99 -10.42
C GLY A 206 1.72 -17.22 -9.51
N GLU A 207 2.41 -17.15 -8.37
CA GLU A 207 2.41 -18.17 -7.32
C GLU A 207 1.56 -17.73 -6.14
N VAL A 208 0.81 -18.67 -5.55
CA VAL A 208 -0.04 -18.45 -4.37
C VAL A 208 0.34 -19.43 -3.27
N TRP A 209 0.42 -18.95 -2.03
CA TRP A 209 0.61 -19.80 -0.85
C TRP A 209 -0.51 -20.84 -0.73
N THR A 210 -0.17 -22.07 -0.32
CA THR A 210 -1.14 -23.17 -0.20
C THR A 210 -1.90 -23.20 1.13
N GLY A 211 -1.66 -22.25 2.04
CA GLY A 211 -2.18 -22.28 3.41
C GLY A 211 -1.40 -23.22 4.35
N LYS A 212 -0.33 -23.87 3.90
CA LYS A 212 0.44 -24.86 4.68
C LYS A 212 1.95 -24.59 4.61
N GLY A 213 2.56 -24.33 5.78
CA GLY A 213 4.00 -24.07 5.87
C GLY A 213 4.43 -22.92 4.95
N LYS A 214 5.51 -23.13 4.19
CA LYS A 214 6.01 -22.18 3.17
C LYS A 214 5.73 -22.67 1.74
N LYS A 215 4.79 -23.59 1.54
CA LYS A 215 4.50 -24.16 0.21
C LYS A 215 3.66 -23.20 -0.63
N SER A 216 3.98 -23.06 -1.90
CA SER A 216 3.22 -22.32 -2.91
C SER A 216 2.80 -23.20 -4.07
N VAL A 217 1.89 -22.72 -4.88
CA VAL A 217 1.41 -23.34 -6.12
C VAL A 217 1.41 -22.30 -7.23
N LYS A 218 1.91 -22.68 -8.40
CA LYS A 218 1.87 -21.84 -9.60
C LYS A 218 0.45 -21.81 -10.15
N MET A 219 -0.09 -20.61 -10.35
CA MET A 219 -1.42 -20.36 -10.92
C MET A 219 -1.32 -19.83 -12.36
N TYR A 220 -0.19 -19.21 -12.72
CA TYR A 220 0.02 -18.66 -14.05
C TYR A 220 0.22 -19.78 -15.08
N SER A 221 -0.60 -19.76 -16.16
CA SER A 221 -0.61 -20.77 -17.22
C SER A 221 0.61 -20.71 -18.17
N GLY A 222 1.35 -19.58 -18.14
CA GLY A 222 2.46 -19.34 -19.07
C GLY A 222 2.03 -18.73 -20.40
N ASP A 223 0.73 -18.44 -20.63
CA ASP A 223 0.27 -17.79 -21.87
C ASP A 223 0.69 -16.31 -21.89
N PRO A 224 1.60 -15.88 -22.80
CA PRO A 224 2.08 -14.49 -22.85
C PRO A 224 1.00 -13.46 -23.16
N LEU A 225 -0.11 -13.87 -23.77
CA LEU A 225 -1.25 -12.99 -24.09
C LEU A 225 -2.05 -12.61 -22.84
N LEU A 226 -1.95 -13.43 -21.79
CA LEU A 226 -2.63 -13.19 -20.52
C LEU A 226 -1.78 -12.44 -19.53
N PHE A 227 -0.49 -12.30 -19.81
CA PHE A 227 0.43 -11.64 -18.89
C PHE A 227 0.06 -10.16 -18.69
N ASP A 228 -0.04 -9.80 -17.44
CA ASP A 228 -0.22 -8.44 -16.95
C ASP A 228 0.66 -8.25 -15.70
N GLU A 229 1.34 -7.11 -15.59
CA GLU A 229 2.25 -6.84 -14.48
C GLU A 229 1.52 -6.90 -13.13
N ASN A 230 0.26 -6.44 -13.07
CA ASN A 230 -0.57 -6.48 -11.86
C ASN A 230 -0.75 -7.89 -11.29
N MET A 231 -0.80 -8.92 -12.16
CA MET A 231 -0.91 -10.33 -11.74
C MET A 231 0.31 -10.81 -10.95
N ASN A 232 1.43 -10.08 -11.01
CA ASN A 232 2.66 -10.44 -10.31
C ASN A 232 2.79 -9.77 -8.93
N SER A 233 1.81 -8.99 -8.53
CA SER A 233 1.84 -8.24 -7.26
C SER A 233 2.16 -9.13 -6.06
N CYS A 234 3.06 -8.63 -5.20
CA CYS A 234 3.37 -9.20 -3.91
C CYS A 234 2.24 -8.91 -2.93
N ALA A 235 1.50 -9.92 -2.54
CA ALA A 235 0.40 -9.79 -1.60
C ALA A 235 0.80 -10.28 -0.20
N ILE A 236 0.44 -9.53 0.82
CA ILE A 236 0.69 -9.87 2.22
C ILE A 236 -0.58 -9.83 3.06
N ARG A 237 -0.58 -10.63 4.15
CA ARG A 237 -1.49 -10.44 5.28
C ARG A 237 -0.67 -10.17 6.54
N LEU A 238 -0.93 -9.05 7.19
CA LEU A 238 -0.43 -8.75 8.53
C LEU A 238 -1.49 -9.11 9.56
N ARG A 239 -1.08 -9.71 10.68
CA ARG A 239 -1.93 -10.00 11.83
C ARG A 239 -1.26 -9.51 13.12
N TYR A 240 -2.03 -8.83 13.96
CA TYR A 240 -1.63 -8.47 15.32
C TYR A 240 -2.80 -8.74 16.29
N GLY A 241 -2.66 -9.74 17.14
CA GLY A 241 -3.75 -10.23 17.97
C GLY A 241 -4.97 -10.63 17.15
N LYS A 242 -6.11 -9.98 17.36
CA LYS A 242 -7.34 -10.15 16.56
C LYS A 242 -7.38 -9.29 15.31
N PHE A 243 -6.59 -8.21 15.26
CA PHE A 243 -6.51 -7.33 14.11
C PHE A 243 -5.81 -8.01 12.94
N SER A 244 -6.27 -7.73 11.73
CA SER A 244 -5.60 -8.17 10.50
C SER A 244 -5.77 -7.17 9.36
N TYR A 245 -4.72 -7.05 8.56
CA TYR A 245 -4.63 -6.15 7.41
C TYR A 245 -4.18 -6.92 6.18
N TYR A 246 -4.79 -6.60 5.03
CA TYR A 246 -4.41 -7.13 3.72
C TYR A 246 -3.93 -6.00 2.81
N ASN A 247 -2.80 -6.24 2.13
CA ASN A 247 -2.32 -5.45 1.01
C ASN A 247 -1.88 -6.40 -0.11
N GLY A 248 -2.43 -6.23 -1.30
CA GLY A 248 -2.13 -7.06 -2.47
C GLY A 248 -1.60 -6.26 -3.65
N GLY A 249 -1.15 -5.02 -3.45
CA GLY A 249 -0.78 -4.14 -4.57
C GLY A 249 -1.95 -3.99 -5.54
N ASP A 250 -1.70 -4.32 -6.80
CA ASP A 250 -2.69 -4.23 -7.87
C ASP A 250 -3.18 -5.61 -8.37
N LEU A 251 -3.17 -6.59 -7.47
CA LEU A 251 -3.54 -7.96 -7.81
C LEU A 251 -4.90 -8.03 -8.53
N SER A 252 -4.92 -8.68 -9.70
CA SER A 252 -6.11 -8.77 -10.55
C SER A 252 -7.15 -9.75 -10.01
N GLY A 253 -8.42 -9.40 -10.12
CA GLY A 253 -9.58 -10.21 -9.71
C GLY A 253 -10.35 -10.84 -10.86
N GLY A 254 -9.84 -10.77 -12.08
CA GLY A 254 -10.43 -11.45 -13.24
C GLY A 254 -11.72 -10.84 -13.78
N ASN A 255 -12.15 -9.68 -13.34
CA ASN A 255 -13.37 -9.01 -13.82
C ASN A 255 -13.20 -8.34 -15.20
N TRP A 256 -12.40 -8.93 -16.06
CA TRP A 256 -12.18 -8.43 -17.39
C TRP A 256 -13.38 -8.74 -18.29
N PRO A 257 -13.86 -7.80 -19.10
CA PRO A 257 -14.96 -8.04 -20.03
C PRO A 257 -14.55 -8.92 -21.24
N LEU A 258 -13.32 -9.40 -21.27
CA LEU A 258 -12.72 -10.09 -22.40
C LEU A 258 -12.41 -11.56 -22.08
N TYR A 259 -12.08 -12.30 -23.14
CA TYR A 259 -11.66 -13.68 -23.17
C TYR A 259 -10.65 -14.04 -22.07
N LYS A 260 -10.84 -15.19 -21.40
CA LYS A 260 -9.97 -15.76 -20.35
C LYS A 260 -9.82 -14.89 -19.07
N SER A 261 -10.86 -14.16 -18.70
CA SER A 261 -10.84 -13.36 -17.46
C SER A 261 -10.52 -14.19 -16.20
N GLN A 262 -10.92 -15.48 -16.18
CA GLN A 262 -10.66 -16.38 -15.05
C GLN A 262 -9.17 -16.69 -14.87
N GLU A 263 -8.38 -16.71 -15.94
CA GLU A 263 -6.94 -16.96 -15.89
C GLU A 263 -6.15 -15.76 -15.32
N ARG A 264 -6.80 -14.59 -15.23
CA ARG A 264 -6.28 -13.37 -14.58
C ARG A 264 -6.76 -13.20 -13.15
N ASP A 265 -7.59 -14.12 -12.64
CA ASP A 265 -8.13 -14.05 -11.27
C ASP A 265 -7.14 -14.63 -10.27
N PHE A 266 -6.38 -13.76 -9.65
CA PHE A 266 -5.52 -14.07 -8.51
C PHE A 266 -6.17 -13.73 -7.16
N GLU A 267 -7.21 -12.90 -7.14
CA GLU A 267 -7.94 -12.58 -5.92
C GLU A 267 -8.62 -13.82 -5.31
N THR A 268 -9.29 -14.63 -6.15
CA THR A 268 -9.99 -15.83 -5.67
C THR A 268 -9.08 -16.85 -4.97
N PRO A 269 -7.93 -17.27 -5.52
CA PRO A 269 -7.03 -18.18 -4.83
C PRO A 269 -6.38 -17.53 -3.60
N VAL A 270 -6.04 -16.24 -3.64
CA VAL A 270 -5.50 -15.51 -2.48
C VAL A 270 -6.53 -15.40 -1.37
N ALA A 271 -7.80 -15.14 -1.67
CA ALA A 271 -8.87 -15.07 -0.69
C ALA A 271 -8.98 -16.37 0.14
N LYS A 272 -8.87 -17.53 -0.51
CA LYS A 272 -8.98 -18.84 0.14
C LYS A 272 -7.90 -19.07 1.22
N VAL A 273 -6.74 -18.48 1.06
CA VAL A 273 -5.60 -18.65 2.00
C VAL A 273 -5.42 -17.44 2.93
N CYS A 274 -5.88 -16.29 2.52
CA CYS A 274 -5.90 -15.09 3.35
C CYS A 274 -6.91 -15.20 4.49
N GLY A 275 -8.15 -15.61 4.16
CA GLY A 275 -9.28 -15.61 5.09
C GLY A 275 -9.76 -14.19 5.44
N LYS A 276 -10.53 -14.07 6.54
CA LYS A 276 -11.09 -12.79 6.97
C LYS A 276 -10.00 -11.82 7.41
N VAL A 277 -10.24 -10.51 7.12
CA VAL A 277 -9.38 -9.42 7.59
C VAL A 277 -10.21 -8.29 8.19
N THR A 278 -9.60 -7.50 9.05
CA THR A 278 -10.25 -6.31 9.64
C THR A 278 -10.25 -5.17 8.66
N VAL A 279 -9.10 -4.91 8.03
CA VAL A 279 -8.88 -3.83 7.06
C VAL A 279 -8.23 -4.39 5.81
N MET A 280 -8.61 -3.88 4.65
CA MET A 280 -7.92 -4.17 3.40
C MET A 280 -7.60 -2.88 2.62
N LYS A 281 -6.44 -2.84 1.96
CA LYS A 281 -6.23 -1.97 0.82
C LYS A 281 -6.94 -2.60 -0.38
N ALA A 282 -7.75 -1.83 -1.10
CA ALA A 282 -8.34 -2.30 -2.34
C ALA A 282 -7.25 -2.58 -3.37
N ASN A 283 -7.28 -3.75 -4.01
CA ASN A 283 -6.36 -4.06 -5.09
C ASN A 283 -6.57 -3.09 -6.25
N HIS A 284 -5.49 -2.76 -6.96
CA HIS A 284 -5.48 -1.92 -8.16
C HIS A 284 -6.34 -0.66 -8.00
N HIS A 285 -6.17 0.02 -6.85
CA HIS A 285 -6.88 1.27 -6.50
C HIS A 285 -8.41 1.20 -6.63
N GLY A 286 -8.99 0.00 -6.62
CA GLY A 286 -10.42 -0.20 -6.92
C GLY A 286 -10.77 -0.06 -8.40
N TYR A 287 -9.85 -0.37 -9.32
CA TYR A 287 -10.12 -0.39 -10.76
C TYR A 287 -11.09 -1.52 -11.14
N PHE A 288 -11.54 -1.57 -12.40
CA PHE A 288 -12.66 -2.44 -12.81
C PHE A 288 -12.40 -3.95 -12.65
N ASP A 289 -11.13 -4.37 -12.73
CA ASP A 289 -10.69 -5.76 -12.75
C ASP A 289 -10.46 -6.37 -11.37
N THR A 290 -10.80 -5.68 -10.29
CA THR A 290 -10.48 -6.07 -8.92
C THR A 290 -11.70 -6.09 -7.98
N CYS A 291 -11.47 -6.49 -6.74
CA CYS A 291 -12.48 -6.61 -5.70
C CYS A 291 -13.64 -7.51 -6.12
N ASN A 292 -13.35 -8.70 -6.69
CA ASN A 292 -14.40 -9.61 -7.11
C ASN A 292 -15.27 -10.07 -5.92
N ALA A 293 -16.50 -10.49 -6.20
CA ALA A 293 -17.49 -10.79 -5.16
C ALA A 293 -17.01 -11.90 -4.19
N PHE A 294 -16.35 -12.95 -4.71
CA PHE A 294 -15.84 -14.04 -3.87
C PHE A 294 -14.74 -13.55 -2.92
N PHE A 295 -13.81 -12.73 -3.43
CA PHE A 295 -12.76 -12.11 -2.64
C PHE A 295 -13.35 -11.24 -1.53
N MET A 296 -14.27 -10.34 -1.88
CA MET A 296 -14.93 -9.45 -0.93
C MET A 296 -15.71 -10.19 0.15
N GLN A 297 -16.45 -11.24 -0.22
CA GLN A 297 -17.19 -12.07 0.73
C GLN A 297 -16.28 -12.87 1.66
N THR A 298 -15.15 -13.36 1.14
CA THR A 298 -14.21 -14.20 1.89
C THR A 298 -13.37 -13.37 2.87
N LEU A 299 -12.78 -12.26 2.41
CA LEU A 299 -12.00 -11.37 3.27
C LEU A 299 -12.88 -10.62 4.25
N SER A 300 -14.10 -10.28 3.84
CA SER A 300 -15.13 -9.71 4.72
C SER A 300 -14.63 -8.50 5.54
N PRO A 301 -13.89 -7.54 4.94
CA PRO A 301 -13.27 -6.46 5.68
C PRO A 301 -14.30 -5.52 6.28
N LYS A 302 -14.03 -5.01 7.48
CA LYS A 302 -14.81 -3.92 8.10
C LYS A 302 -14.45 -2.56 7.53
N VAL A 303 -13.23 -2.42 7.05
CA VAL A 303 -12.68 -1.19 6.49
C VAL A 303 -12.02 -1.47 5.16
N ILE A 304 -12.30 -0.65 4.16
CA ILE A 304 -11.63 -0.65 2.86
C ILE A 304 -10.94 0.69 2.68
N ILE A 305 -9.65 0.63 2.36
CA ILE A 305 -8.83 1.78 2.00
C ILE A 305 -8.57 1.74 0.51
N ILE A 306 -8.82 2.84 -0.18
CA ILE A 306 -8.51 3.03 -1.58
C ILE A 306 -7.37 4.04 -1.66
N ASP A 307 -6.19 3.57 -2.03
CA ASP A 307 -5.05 4.43 -2.36
C ASP A 307 -5.23 4.89 -3.81
N ALA A 308 -5.79 6.08 -3.99
CA ALA A 308 -6.20 6.58 -5.29
C ALA A 308 -5.14 7.50 -5.89
N ARG A 309 -5.03 7.49 -7.23
CA ARG A 309 -4.06 8.29 -7.98
C ARG A 309 -4.60 8.92 -9.26
N SER A 310 -5.87 8.75 -9.55
CA SER A 310 -6.50 9.29 -10.75
C SER A 310 -8.01 9.36 -10.63
N GLU A 311 -8.63 10.06 -11.56
CA GLU A 311 -10.09 10.15 -11.69
C GLU A 311 -10.82 8.82 -11.94
N ASN A 312 -10.06 7.75 -12.31
CA ASN A 312 -10.59 6.41 -12.54
C ASN A 312 -10.28 5.44 -11.38
N HIS A 313 -9.86 5.94 -10.24
CA HIS A 313 -9.50 5.13 -9.07
C HIS A 313 -10.20 5.67 -7.81
N PRO A 314 -11.24 4.96 -7.34
CA PRO A 314 -11.86 3.75 -7.92
C PRO A 314 -12.82 4.07 -9.08
N VAL A 315 -13.18 3.04 -9.86
CA VAL A 315 -14.26 3.16 -10.84
C VAL A 315 -15.64 2.89 -10.22
N ALA A 316 -16.69 3.49 -10.80
CA ALA A 316 -18.06 3.36 -10.30
C ALA A 316 -18.56 1.89 -10.25
N SER A 317 -18.15 1.04 -11.20
CA SER A 317 -18.54 -0.38 -11.20
C SER A 317 -17.97 -1.15 -10.01
N THR A 318 -16.73 -0.88 -9.61
CA THR A 318 -16.12 -1.48 -8.42
C THR A 318 -16.76 -0.94 -7.15
N MET A 319 -16.96 0.39 -7.04
CA MET A 319 -17.67 0.97 -5.89
C MET A 319 -19.08 0.40 -5.74
N THR A 320 -19.84 0.28 -6.82
CA THR A 320 -21.16 -0.34 -6.79
C THR A 320 -21.08 -1.77 -6.25
N ARG A 321 -20.13 -2.57 -6.72
CA ARG A 321 -19.94 -3.97 -6.25
C ARG A 321 -19.57 -4.07 -4.79
N ILE A 322 -18.60 -3.27 -4.31
CA ILE A 322 -18.14 -3.37 -2.92
C ILE A 322 -19.09 -2.73 -1.90
N THR A 323 -20.02 -1.87 -2.35
CA THR A 323 -21.06 -1.28 -1.52
C THR A 323 -22.39 -2.04 -1.61
N ASP A 324 -22.51 -3.05 -2.50
CA ASP A 324 -23.74 -3.82 -2.66
C ASP A 324 -23.98 -4.73 -1.43
N PRO A 325 -25.11 -4.57 -0.73
CA PRO A 325 -25.46 -5.42 0.41
C PRO A 325 -25.69 -6.89 0.05
N GLN A 326 -25.86 -7.23 -1.23
CA GLN A 326 -25.90 -8.63 -1.69
C GLN A 326 -24.51 -9.26 -1.73
N VAL A 327 -23.47 -8.47 -2.00
CA VAL A 327 -22.07 -8.90 -1.93
C VAL A 327 -21.61 -8.95 -0.47
N TRP A 328 -22.03 -7.98 0.32
CA TRP A 328 -21.69 -7.89 1.72
C TRP A 328 -22.85 -7.37 2.58
N ARG A 329 -23.22 -8.12 3.62
CA ARG A 329 -24.26 -7.72 4.59
C ARG A 329 -23.58 -7.27 5.88
N GLY A 330 -23.36 -6.00 6.05
CA GLY A 330 -22.79 -5.45 7.27
C GLY A 330 -22.31 -4.01 7.08
N ASP A 331 -22.10 -3.33 8.18
CA ASP A 331 -21.53 -1.99 8.17
C ASP A 331 -20.06 -2.06 7.77
N ARG A 332 -19.67 -1.17 6.88
CA ARG A 332 -18.31 -1.07 6.37
C ARG A 332 -17.94 0.39 6.16
N ASP A 333 -16.76 0.77 6.60
CA ASP A 333 -16.22 2.09 6.36
C ASP A 333 -15.30 2.09 5.13
N TYR A 334 -15.38 3.18 4.36
CA TYR A 334 -14.56 3.40 3.17
C TYR A 334 -13.72 4.65 3.35
N TYR A 335 -12.42 4.51 3.09
CA TYR A 335 -11.45 5.59 3.13
C TYR A 335 -10.76 5.71 1.78
N ILE A 336 -10.39 6.93 1.41
CA ILE A 336 -9.72 7.24 0.15
C ILE A 336 -8.64 8.29 0.39
N THR A 337 -7.52 8.17 -0.31
CA THR A 337 -6.37 9.08 -0.12
C THR A 337 -6.57 10.44 -0.77
N VAL A 338 -7.25 10.52 -1.92
CA VAL A 338 -7.48 11.75 -2.69
C VAL A 338 -8.87 11.76 -3.32
N ASP A 339 -9.36 12.92 -3.75
CA ASP A 339 -10.73 13.12 -4.24
C ASP A 339 -10.89 13.16 -5.77
N GLN A 340 -9.84 12.86 -6.51
CA GLN A 340 -9.80 12.96 -7.98
C GLN A 340 -10.91 12.18 -8.71
N SER A 341 -11.40 11.09 -8.12
CA SER A 341 -12.47 10.28 -8.71
C SER A 341 -13.89 10.75 -8.36
N ARG A 342 -14.04 11.80 -7.53
CA ARG A 342 -15.34 12.25 -7.02
C ARG A 342 -16.34 12.55 -8.13
N GLU A 343 -15.94 13.32 -9.14
CA GLU A 343 -16.82 13.69 -10.24
C GLU A 343 -17.32 12.46 -11.01
N LYS A 344 -16.43 11.52 -11.35
CA LYS A 344 -16.78 10.30 -12.08
C LYS A 344 -17.62 9.32 -11.28
N LEU A 345 -17.42 9.25 -9.97
CA LEU A 345 -18.23 8.42 -9.08
C LEU A 345 -19.64 9.00 -8.87
N GLY A 346 -19.76 10.32 -8.88
CA GLY A 346 -20.98 11.04 -8.51
C GLY A 346 -21.26 10.98 -7.00
N GLU A 347 -22.06 11.91 -6.50
CA GLU A 347 -22.30 12.11 -5.06
C GLU A 347 -22.84 10.86 -4.34
N LYS A 348 -23.66 10.04 -5.01
CA LYS A 348 -24.23 8.82 -4.41
C LYS A 348 -23.17 7.80 -3.98
N LEU A 349 -22.15 7.57 -4.81
CA LEU A 349 -21.05 6.64 -4.48
C LEU A 349 -20.01 7.34 -3.61
N TRP A 350 -19.74 8.62 -3.88
CA TRP A 350 -18.78 9.40 -3.12
C TRP A 350 -19.17 9.54 -1.64
N SER A 351 -20.45 9.69 -1.33
CA SER A 351 -20.94 9.84 0.06
C SER A 351 -20.65 8.64 0.96
N ASN A 352 -20.18 7.51 0.43
CA ASN A 352 -19.71 6.38 1.25
C ASN A 352 -18.36 6.67 1.91
N PHE A 353 -17.53 7.56 1.34
CA PHE A 353 -16.20 7.82 1.86
C PHE A 353 -16.20 8.76 3.06
N LYS A 354 -15.29 8.48 4.00
CA LYS A 354 -14.84 9.44 5.01
C LYS A 354 -14.02 10.54 4.35
N PRO A 355 -13.70 11.65 5.02
CA PRO A 355 -12.81 12.68 4.45
C PRO A 355 -11.51 12.07 3.90
N TRP A 356 -11.01 12.59 2.79
CA TRP A 356 -9.77 12.15 2.17
C TRP A 356 -8.53 12.78 2.83
N GLY A 357 -7.37 12.14 2.68
CA GLY A 357 -6.07 12.56 3.22
C GLY A 357 -5.15 11.37 3.47
N HIS A 358 -4.06 11.57 4.22
CA HIS A 358 -3.27 10.45 4.69
C HIS A 358 -4.08 9.64 5.70
N ILE A 359 -4.17 8.32 5.52
CA ILE A 359 -5.00 7.45 6.35
C ILE A 359 -4.09 6.70 7.30
N VAL A 360 -4.32 6.80 8.60
CA VAL A 360 -3.56 6.08 9.62
C VAL A 360 -4.48 5.16 10.41
N ILE A 361 -4.19 3.87 10.37
CA ILE A 361 -4.82 2.87 11.22
C ILE A 361 -3.92 2.66 12.41
N ARG A 362 -4.34 3.08 13.59
CA ARG A 362 -3.66 2.79 14.85
C ARG A 362 -4.31 1.61 15.55
N VAL A 363 -3.58 0.52 15.68
CA VAL A 363 -4.00 -0.65 16.44
C VAL A 363 -3.40 -0.58 17.83
N TYR A 364 -4.25 -0.69 18.84
CA TYR A 364 -3.84 -0.58 20.24
C TYR A 364 -3.13 -1.86 20.72
N PRO A 365 -2.31 -1.78 21.80
CA PRO A 365 -1.53 -2.90 22.29
C PRO A 365 -2.34 -4.17 22.46
N GLY A 366 -1.77 -5.29 21.96
CA GLY A 366 -2.43 -6.59 21.96
C GLY A 366 -3.35 -6.85 20.78
N GLY A 367 -3.62 -5.84 19.91
CA GLY A 367 -4.37 -6.03 18.68
C GLY A 367 -5.86 -6.33 18.86
N ASN A 368 -6.47 -5.88 19.97
CA ASN A 368 -7.89 -6.09 20.28
C ASN A 368 -8.80 -4.92 19.92
N SER A 369 -8.21 -3.78 19.60
CA SER A 369 -8.96 -2.58 19.18
C SER A 369 -8.10 -1.73 18.25
N TYR A 370 -8.76 -0.90 17.45
CA TYR A 370 -8.11 0.05 16.55
C TYR A 370 -8.91 1.34 16.42
N GLN A 371 -8.24 2.37 15.93
CA GLN A 371 -8.83 3.66 15.57
C GLN A 371 -8.25 4.12 14.24
N ILE A 372 -9.03 4.84 13.44
CA ILE A 372 -8.56 5.37 12.16
C ILE A 372 -8.54 6.88 12.22
N PHE A 373 -7.44 7.45 11.75
CA PHE A 373 -7.23 8.88 11.60
C PHE A 373 -7.08 9.22 10.13
N VAL A 374 -7.62 10.35 9.71
CA VAL A 374 -7.30 10.95 8.41
C VAL A 374 -6.56 12.25 8.70
N LEU A 375 -5.34 12.33 8.19
CA LEU A 375 -4.48 13.50 8.36
C LEU A 375 -4.57 14.38 7.12
N ASP A 376 -4.35 15.68 7.31
CA ASP A 376 -4.36 16.65 6.23
C ASP A 376 -3.19 16.39 5.28
N ALA A 377 -3.50 16.19 3.99
CA ALA A 377 -2.52 15.97 2.95
C ALA A 377 -2.13 17.27 2.19
N ASP A 378 -2.84 18.36 2.44
CA ASP A 378 -2.56 19.66 1.82
C ASP A 378 -1.48 20.47 2.58
N THR A 379 -1.01 19.94 3.72
CA THR A 379 -0.01 20.58 4.58
C THR A 379 1.01 19.57 5.10
N THR A 380 2.15 20.06 5.58
CA THR A 380 3.21 19.21 6.15
C THR A 380 3.16 19.14 7.69
N ASP A 381 2.14 19.70 8.31
CA ASP A 381 1.93 19.61 9.75
C ASP A 381 1.06 18.39 10.15
N TYR A 382 0.46 17.72 9.17
CA TYR A 382 -0.28 16.46 9.31
C TYR A 382 -1.37 16.50 10.39
N ARG A 383 -2.14 17.60 10.46
CA ARG A 383 -3.27 17.74 11.38
C ARG A 383 -4.32 16.68 11.13
N VAL A 384 -4.99 16.23 12.20
CA VAL A 384 -6.12 15.32 12.11
C VAL A 384 -7.34 16.06 11.55
N LYS A 385 -7.79 15.65 10.36
CA LYS A 385 -9.04 16.09 9.72
C LYS A 385 -10.25 15.27 10.18
N TYR A 386 -10.00 14.00 10.52
CA TYR A 386 -11.04 13.08 10.96
C TYR A 386 -10.42 11.98 11.83
N LYS A 387 -11.17 11.55 12.83
CA LYS A 387 -10.87 10.32 13.59
C LYS A 387 -12.14 9.52 13.80
N SER A 388 -12.04 8.20 13.71
CA SER A 388 -13.14 7.28 14.05
C SER A 388 -13.26 7.13 15.56
N GLU A 389 -14.36 6.53 16.02
CA GLU A 389 -14.40 5.92 17.34
C GLU A 389 -13.40 4.77 17.44
N ILE A 390 -13.03 4.39 18.68
CA ILE A 390 -12.22 3.19 18.91
C ILE A 390 -13.10 1.96 18.71
N VAL A 391 -12.71 1.11 17.78
CA VAL A 391 -13.42 -0.13 17.44
C VAL A 391 -12.79 -1.30 18.18
N THR A 392 -13.57 -2.03 18.98
CA THR A 392 -13.16 -3.30 19.62
C THR A 392 -13.45 -4.48 18.67
N LEU A 393 -12.49 -5.45 18.62
CA LEU A 393 -12.51 -6.64 17.76
C LEU A 393 -12.97 -7.91 18.47
#